data_84d272616cd1c478eb65ac772a4fbec2
#
_entry.id   84d272616cd1c478eb65ac772a4fbec2
#
_cell.length_a   1.000
_cell.length_b   1.000
_cell.length_c   1.000
_cell.angle_alpha   90.00
_cell.angle_beta   90.00
_cell.angle_gamma   90.00
#
_symmetry.space_group_name_H-M   'P 1'
#
loop_
_entity.id
_entity.type
_entity.pdbx_description
1 polymer ?
#
loop_
_entity_poly.entity_id
_entity_poly.type
_entity_poly.pdbx_seq_one_letter_code
_entity_poly.pdbx_strand_id
1 'polypeptide(L)'
;PIVTMSIAGFGDIKIELYPDVAENTVANFVTLVEDKFYDNNTIHRVQKGFVIQGGDPTGTGTGGPGYSIKGEFPQNGYRNNLSHTKGVISMARSSDPDSAGSQFFIVLSDEAAPSLDGMYAGFGKVIEGMDVIEKIENTEFEIDNEVYGTLKKPLTIEKATVDTKGYTYKVTKK
;
A
#
# COMPACT_ATOMS: atom_id res chain seq x y z
N PRO A 1 -7.26 3.75 -12.91
CA PRO A 1 -7.21 2.28 -12.79
C PRO A 1 -7.78 1.83 -11.45
N ILE A 2 -8.36 0.62 -11.45
CA ILE A 2 -8.94 0.01 -10.25
C ILE A 2 -8.27 -1.34 -10.02
N VAL A 3 -7.69 -1.51 -8.85
CA VAL A 3 -7.07 -2.77 -8.41
C VAL A 3 -8.06 -3.54 -7.55
N THR A 4 -8.20 -4.83 -7.82
CA THR A 4 -8.93 -5.76 -6.94
C THR A 4 -7.90 -6.65 -6.25
N MET A 5 -7.93 -6.68 -4.93
CA MET A 5 -6.98 -7.46 -4.12
C MET A 5 -7.77 -8.41 -3.21
N SER A 6 -7.46 -9.70 -3.30
CA SER A 6 -8.13 -10.75 -2.51
C SER A 6 -7.23 -11.13 -1.34
N ILE A 7 -7.76 -11.01 -0.12
CA ILE A 7 -7.01 -11.30 1.10
C ILE A 7 -7.55 -12.59 1.70
N ALA A 8 -6.69 -13.59 1.81
CA ALA A 8 -7.05 -14.92 2.29
C ALA A 8 -7.75 -14.85 3.65
N GLY A 9 -8.92 -15.48 3.74
CA GLY A 9 -9.71 -15.54 4.96
C GLY A 9 -10.55 -14.30 5.26
N PHE A 10 -10.43 -13.23 4.46
CA PHE A 10 -11.14 -11.98 4.73
C PHE A 10 -12.02 -11.50 3.57
N GLY A 11 -11.54 -11.56 2.34
CA GLY A 11 -12.32 -11.16 1.17
C GLY A 11 -11.58 -10.19 0.25
N ASP A 12 -12.35 -9.55 -0.64
CA ASP A 12 -11.83 -8.68 -1.68
C ASP A 12 -11.97 -7.21 -1.31
N ILE A 13 -10.96 -6.42 -1.70
CA ILE A 13 -11.03 -4.96 -1.67
C ILE A 13 -10.80 -4.43 -3.08
N LYS A 14 -11.41 -3.29 -3.39
CA LYS A 14 -11.14 -2.55 -4.61
C LYS A 14 -10.56 -1.19 -4.28
N ILE A 15 -9.51 -0.84 -5.00
CA ILE A 15 -8.74 0.37 -4.76
C ILE A 15 -8.67 1.17 -6.05
N GLU A 16 -9.19 2.39 -6.03
CA GLU A 16 -9.02 3.31 -7.15
C GLU A 16 -7.68 4.02 -7.01
N LEU A 17 -6.88 4.01 -8.08
CA LEU A 17 -5.57 4.66 -8.11
C LEU A 17 -5.68 6.01 -8.82
N TYR A 18 -4.86 6.97 -8.38
CA TYR A 18 -4.90 8.36 -8.84
C TYR A 18 -3.62 8.75 -9.58
N PRO A 19 -3.53 8.49 -10.91
CA PRO A 19 -2.32 8.86 -11.68
C PRO A 19 -2.00 10.35 -11.65
N ASP A 20 -3.05 11.19 -11.59
CA ASP A 20 -2.88 12.65 -11.53
C ASP A 20 -2.24 13.14 -10.23
N VAL A 21 -2.32 12.32 -9.18
CA VAL A 21 -1.77 12.63 -7.86
C VAL A 21 -0.33 12.17 -7.72
N ALA A 22 -0.02 10.96 -8.22
CA ALA A 22 1.30 10.34 -8.09
C ALA A 22 1.53 9.42 -9.29
N GLU A 23 1.93 10.00 -10.40
CA GLU A 23 1.99 9.33 -11.71
C GLU A 23 2.89 8.10 -11.72
N ASN A 24 4.15 8.24 -11.29
CA ASN A 24 5.10 7.13 -11.32
C ASN A 24 4.80 6.09 -10.24
N THR A 25 4.28 6.52 -9.11
CA THR A 25 3.85 5.61 -8.04
C THR A 25 2.73 4.71 -8.52
N VAL A 26 1.72 5.27 -9.19
CA VAL A 26 0.63 4.50 -9.81
C VAL A 26 1.17 3.57 -10.88
N ALA A 27 2.04 4.07 -11.77
CA ALA A 27 2.65 3.24 -12.81
C ALA A 27 3.40 2.04 -12.21
N ASN A 28 4.14 2.26 -11.13
CA ASN A 28 4.86 1.22 -10.42
C ASN A 28 3.90 0.17 -9.85
N PHE A 29 2.88 0.62 -9.15
CA PHE A 29 1.92 -0.30 -8.52
C PHE A 29 1.16 -1.12 -9.55
N VAL A 30 0.68 -0.47 -10.62
CA VAL A 30 -0.01 -1.15 -11.74
C VAL A 30 0.90 -2.19 -12.38
N THR A 31 2.15 -1.85 -12.66
CA THR A 31 3.12 -2.77 -13.27
C THR A 31 3.36 -3.98 -12.37
N LEU A 32 3.52 -3.78 -11.07
CA LEU A 32 3.70 -4.88 -10.12
C LEU A 32 2.46 -5.78 -10.06
N VAL A 33 1.26 -5.20 -10.10
CA VAL A 33 0.01 -5.99 -10.14
C VAL A 33 -0.07 -6.80 -11.42
N GLU A 34 0.21 -6.20 -12.57
CA GLU A 34 0.19 -6.88 -13.88
C GLU A 34 1.23 -8.01 -13.95
N ASP A 35 2.39 -7.82 -13.32
CA ASP A 35 3.45 -8.83 -13.24
C ASP A 35 3.17 -9.91 -12.20
N LYS A 36 2.02 -9.87 -11.55
CA LYS A 36 1.61 -10.81 -10.50
C LYS A 36 2.55 -10.79 -9.28
N PHE A 37 3.25 -9.69 -9.06
CA PHE A 37 4.17 -9.53 -7.94
C PHE A 37 3.47 -9.68 -6.59
N TYR A 38 2.23 -9.19 -6.48
CA TYR A 38 1.45 -9.25 -5.25
C TYR A 38 0.72 -10.56 -5.03
N ASP A 39 0.67 -11.45 -6.04
CA ASP A 39 0.06 -12.76 -5.89
C ASP A 39 0.88 -13.59 -4.89
N ASN A 40 0.21 -14.15 -3.88
CA ASN A 40 0.83 -14.87 -2.77
C ASN A 40 1.81 -14.02 -1.94
N ASN A 41 1.71 -12.72 -2.03
CA ASN A 41 2.46 -11.77 -1.21
C ASN A 41 1.78 -11.63 0.17
N THR A 42 2.30 -10.77 1.03
CA THR A 42 1.90 -10.73 2.43
C THR A 42 1.40 -9.36 2.88
N ILE A 43 0.56 -9.40 3.92
CA ILE A 43 0.32 -8.27 4.82
C ILE A 43 0.97 -8.65 6.14
N HIS A 44 2.06 -7.97 6.49
CA HIS A 44 2.90 -8.34 7.63
C HIS A 44 2.68 -7.45 8.86
N ARG A 45 1.90 -6.38 8.72
CA ARG A 45 1.71 -5.40 9.79
C ARG A 45 0.26 -4.93 9.84
N VAL A 46 -0.32 -4.98 11.04
CA VAL A 46 -1.63 -4.39 11.34
C VAL A 46 -1.49 -3.58 12.62
N GLN A 47 -1.49 -2.26 12.50
CA GLN A 47 -1.47 -1.36 13.63
C GLN A 47 -2.83 -0.68 13.73
N LYS A 48 -3.65 -1.16 14.66
CA LYS A 48 -5.03 -0.71 14.85
C LYS A 48 -5.09 0.80 15.07
N GLY A 49 -6.01 1.47 14.38
CA GLY A 49 -6.17 2.91 14.45
C GLY A 49 -5.14 3.70 13.66
N PHE A 50 -4.24 3.02 12.97
CA PHE A 50 -3.19 3.67 12.16
C PHE A 50 -3.16 3.14 10.74
N VAL A 51 -2.49 2.01 10.48
CA VAL A 51 -2.33 1.45 9.12
C VAL A 51 -2.32 -0.07 9.13
N ILE A 52 -2.61 -0.67 7.95
CA ILE A 52 -2.17 -2.02 7.60
C ILE A 52 -1.11 -1.89 6.52
N GLN A 53 -0.10 -2.75 6.53
CA GLN A 53 1.03 -2.67 5.60
C GLN A 53 1.35 -4.04 5.02
N GLY A 54 1.61 -4.07 3.72
CA GLY A 54 1.95 -5.28 3.01
C GLY A 54 2.78 -5.00 1.77
N GLY A 55 2.93 -6.03 0.92
CA GLY A 55 3.65 -5.90 -0.34
C GLY A 55 5.12 -6.28 -0.27
N ASP A 56 5.57 -6.81 0.87
CA ASP A 56 6.92 -7.35 1.02
C ASP A 56 6.90 -8.85 0.72
N PRO A 57 7.58 -9.31 -0.34
CA PRO A 57 7.60 -10.73 -0.68
C PRO A 57 8.22 -11.62 0.40
N THR A 58 9.06 -11.04 1.28
CA THR A 58 9.67 -11.78 2.39
C THR A 58 8.80 -11.80 3.65
N GLY A 59 7.81 -10.92 3.74
CA GLY A 59 6.93 -10.81 4.91
C GLY A 59 7.59 -10.26 6.18
N THR A 60 8.78 -9.68 6.07
CA THR A 60 9.58 -9.22 7.22
C THR A 60 9.59 -7.70 7.39
N GLY A 61 9.15 -6.96 6.38
CA GLY A 61 9.20 -5.50 6.35
C GLY A 61 10.46 -4.94 5.66
N THR A 62 11.35 -5.81 5.17
CA THR A 62 12.63 -5.40 4.58
C THR A 62 12.77 -5.70 3.09
N GLY A 63 11.85 -6.47 2.52
CA GLY A 63 11.91 -6.89 1.12
C GLY A 63 11.22 -5.93 0.15
N GLY A 64 11.48 -6.14 -1.14
CA GLY A 64 10.92 -5.33 -2.19
C GLY A 64 11.12 -5.96 -3.57
N PRO A 65 10.89 -5.19 -4.64
CA PRO A 65 10.92 -5.71 -6.01
C PRO A 65 12.33 -5.73 -6.64
N GLY A 66 13.36 -5.35 -5.90
CA GLY A 66 14.72 -5.28 -6.42
C GLY A 66 15.10 -3.92 -7.03
N TYR A 67 14.24 -2.93 -6.90
CA TYR A 67 14.49 -1.56 -7.32
C TYR A 67 13.70 -0.60 -6.42
N SER A 68 13.97 0.70 -6.56
CA SER A 68 13.19 1.74 -5.89
C SER A 68 12.71 2.79 -6.89
N ILE A 69 11.80 3.65 -6.44
CA ILE A 69 11.29 4.77 -7.21
C ILE A 69 11.44 6.08 -6.45
N LYS A 70 11.47 7.18 -7.19
CA LYS A 70 11.49 8.52 -6.60
C LYS A 70 10.21 8.75 -5.79
N GLY A 71 10.34 9.30 -4.60
CA GLY A 71 9.20 9.60 -3.73
C GLY A 71 8.38 10.79 -4.23
N GLU A 72 7.10 10.56 -4.50
CA GLU A 72 6.18 11.56 -5.03
C GLU A 72 5.36 12.20 -3.91
N PHE A 73 6.04 12.99 -3.06
CA PHE A 73 5.41 13.67 -1.92
C PHE A 73 6.08 15.03 -1.68
N PRO A 74 5.39 15.97 -1.01
CA PRO A 74 5.85 17.36 -0.87
C PRO A 74 7.24 17.53 -0.28
N GLN A 75 7.62 16.80 0.77
CA GLN A 75 8.95 16.91 1.35
C GLN A 75 10.07 16.48 0.41
N ASN A 76 9.74 15.78 -0.67
CA ASN A 76 10.67 15.38 -1.72
C ASN A 76 10.54 16.25 -2.99
N GLY A 77 9.89 17.40 -2.87
CA GLY A 77 9.76 18.36 -3.96
C GLY A 77 8.69 18.00 -5.00
N TYR A 78 7.79 17.11 -4.70
CA TYR A 78 6.73 16.69 -5.61
C TYR A 78 5.36 17.11 -5.07
N ARG A 79 4.55 17.77 -5.89
CA ARG A 79 3.21 18.20 -5.48
C ARG A 79 2.27 17.00 -5.38
N ASN A 80 1.84 16.71 -4.15
CA ASN A 80 0.86 15.66 -3.86
C ASN A 80 0.00 16.14 -2.70
N ASN A 81 -1.25 16.47 -2.99
CA ASN A 81 -2.20 17.05 -2.02
C ASN A 81 -3.15 16.03 -1.42
N LEU A 82 -2.97 14.74 -1.70
CA LEU A 82 -3.82 13.71 -1.14
C LEU A 82 -3.54 13.54 0.35
N SER A 83 -4.54 13.84 1.19
CA SER A 83 -4.42 13.62 2.62
C SER A 83 -4.61 12.14 2.96
N HIS A 84 -3.85 11.64 3.92
CA HIS A 84 -3.89 10.26 4.38
C HIS A 84 -5.07 10.00 5.31
N THR A 85 -6.27 10.14 4.76
CA THR A 85 -7.52 9.83 5.45
C THR A 85 -7.82 8.33 5.36
N LYS A 86 -8.80 7.86 6.15
CA LYS A 86 -9.19 6.45 6.18
C LYS A 86 -9.44 5.90 4.78
N GLY A 87 -8.80 4.79 4.45
CA GLY A 87 -8.93 4.11 3.16
C GLY A 87 -7.88 4.50 2.11
N VAL A 88 -7.10 5.55 2.33
CA VAL A 88 -6.03 5.95 1.39
C VAL A 88 -4.93 4.91 1.38
N ILE A 89 -4.45 4.55 0.17
CA ILE A 89 -3.26 3.72 -0.02
C ILE A 89 -2.06 4.61 -0.33
N SER A 90 -0.93 4.29 0.28
CA SER A 90 0.31 5.07 0.18
C SER A 90 1.51 4.13 0.17
N MET A 91 2.67 4.61 -0.30
CA MET A 91 3.88 3.79 -0.35
C MET A 91 4.66 3.86 0.94
N ALA A 92 4.97 2.69 1.49
CA ALA A 92 5.96 2.59 2.57
C ALA A 92 7.37 2.83 2.00
N ARG A 93 8.25 3.33 2.85
CA ARG A 93 9.65 3.59 2.51
C ARG A 93 10.53 3.57 3.75
N SER A 94 11.85 3.49 3.52
CA SER A 94 12.82 3.72 4.58
C SER A 94 13.03 5.23 4.80
N SER A 95 14.07 5.61 5.55
CA SER A 95 14.41 7.04 5.75
C SER A 95 14.80 7.76 4.46
N ASP A 96 15.31 7.04 3.46
CA ASP A 96 15.60 7.60 2.13
C ASP A 96 14.26 7.92 1.43
N PRO A 97 14.02 9.18 1.03
CA PRO A 97 12.76 9.54 0.35
C PRO A 97 12.56 8.83 -0.99
N ASP A 98 13.60 8.30 -1.61
CA ASP A 98 13.55 7.58 -2.89
C ASP A 98 13.71 6.07 -2.71
N SER A 99 13.28 5.52 -1.58
CA SER A 99 13.46 4.10 -1.26
C SER A 99 12.20 3.24 -1.42
N ALA A 100 11.07 3.82 -1.81
CA ALA A 100 9.86 3.05 -2.04
C ALA A 100 10.05 2.03 -3.16
N GLY A 101 9.49 0.85 -3.00
CA GLY A 101 9.54 -0.22 -3.99
C GLY A 101 8.18 -0.88 -4.19
N SER A 102 7.85 -1.86 -3.35
CA SER A 102 6.58 -2.59 -3.44
C SER A 102 5.72 -2.51 -2.19
N GLN A 103 6.28 -2.18 -1.04
CA GLN A 103 5.51 -2.14 0.19
C GLN A 103 4.57 -0.93 0.20
N PHE A 104 3.33 -1.17 0.59
CA PHE A 104 2.29 -0.16 0.69
C PHE A 104 1.60 -0.25 2.04
N PHE A 105 0.89 0.80 2.41
CA PHE A 105 0.00 0.76 3.57
C PHE A 105 -1.35 1.37 3.22
N ILE A 106 -2.37 0.91 3.93
CA ILE A 106 -3.73 1.46 3.84
C ILE A 106 -4.06 2.09 5.19
N VAL A 107 -4.51 3.33 5.15
CA VAL A 107 -4.80 4.12 6.35
C VAL A 107 -6.09 3.64 7.00
N LEU A 108 -6.07 3.47 8.32
CA LEU A 108 -7.22 2.95 9.09
C LEU A 108 -8.01 4.06 9.80
N SER A 109 -7.46 5.26 9.94
CA SER A 109 -8.10 6.36 10.65
C SER A 109 -7.64 7.71 10.11
N ASP A 110 -8.56 8.67 10.05
CA ASP A 110 -8.24 10.05 9.67
C ASP A 110 -7.22 10.68 10.61
N GLU A 111 -7.11 10.19 11.83
CA GLU A 111 -6.14 10.69 12.82
C GLU A 111 -4.69 10.39 12.44
N ALA A 112 -4.46 9.49 11.49
CA ALA A 112 -3.12 9.20 10.97
C ALA A 112 -2.58 10.32 10.06
N ALA A 113 -3.46 11.11 9.45
CA ALA A 113 -3.07 12.10 8.44
C ALA A 113 -1.96 13.07 8.88
N PRO A 114 -2.01 13.69 10.07
CA PRO A 114 -0.97 14.63 10.46
C PRO A 114 0.45 14.05 10.51
N SER A 115 0.59 12.76 10.78
CA SER A 115 1.90 12.11 10.83
C SER A 115 2.38 11.57 9.48
N LEU A 116 1.52 11.57 8.46
CA LEU A 116 1.82 10.97 7.15
C LEU A 116 1.81 11.99 6.01
N ASP A 117 0.95 13.00 6.08
CA ASP A 117 0.81 13.99 5.01
C ASP A 117 2.12 14.74 4.77
N GLY A 118 2.47 14.88 3.50
CA GLY A 118 3.68 15.55 3.08
C GLY A 118 4.94 14.69 3.09
N MET A 119 4.90 13.50 3.71
CA MET A 119 6.06 12.62 3.93
C MET A 119 5.98 11.28 3.22
N TYR A 120 4.83 10.94 2.67
CA TYR A 120 4.58 9.67 1.98
C TYR A 120 3.75 9.92 0.73
N ALA A 121 3.96 9.06 -0.28
CA ALA A 121 3.27 9.16 -1.57
C ALA A 121 1.92 8.44 -1.53
N GLY A 122 0.87 9.13 -1.08
CA GLY A 122 -0.50 8.66 -1.24
C GLY A 122 -0.85 8.62 -2.73
N PHE A 123 -1.51 7.54 -3.19
CA PHE A 123 -1.75 7.37 -4.62
C PHE A 123 -3.10 6.74 -4.99
N GLY A 124 -3.97 6.53 -4.03
CA GLY A 124 -5.29 5.97 -4.29
C GLY A 124 -6.12 5.83 -3.03
N LYS A 125 -7.28 5.21 -3.18
CA LYS A 125 -8.20 5.00 -2.05
C LYS A 125 -9.06 3.77 -2.28
N VAL A 126 -9.35 3.04 -1.19
CA VAL A 126 -10.28 1.92 -1.19
C VAL A 126 -11.68 2.45 -1.51
N ILE A 127 -12.32 1.89 -2.54
CA ILE A 127 -13.68 2.26 -2.97
C ILE A 127 -14.71 1.18 -2.65
N GLU A 128 -14.28 -0.07 -2.48
CA GLU A 128 -15.11 -1.18 -2.03
C GLU A 128 -14.30 -2.07 -1.10
N GLY A 129 -14.96 -2.66 -0.10
CA GLY A 129 -14.33 -3.60 0.81
C GLY A 129 -13.69 -2.98 2.05
N MET A 130 -14.08 -1.74 2.42
CA MET A 130 -13.62 -1.20 3.71
C MET A 130 -14.06 -2.05 4.89
N ASP A 131 -15.18 -2.76 4.77
CA ASP A 131 -15.63 -3.74 5.76
C ASP A 131 -14.62 -4.89 5.92
N VAL A 132 -13.99 -5.32 4.82
CA VAL A 132 -12.89 -6.31 4.85
C VAL A 132 -11.69 -5.76 5.62
N ILE A 133 -11.31 -4.53 5.34
CA ILE A 133 -10.21 -3.84 6.03
C ILE A 133 -10.50 -3.69 7.53
N GLU A 134 -11.72 -3.30 7.87
CA GLU A 134 -12.15 -3.15 9.27
C GLU A 134 -12.17 -4.49 9.99
N LYS A 135 -12.56 -5.56 9.31
CA LYS A 135 -12.52 -6.92 9.86
C LYS A 135 -11.08 -7.35 10.17
N ILE A 136 -10.13 -7.03 9.29
CA ILE A 136 -8.71 -7.28 9.54
C ILE A 136 -8.26 -6.47 10.77
N GLU A 137 -8.59 -5.18 10.82
CA GLU A 137 -8.21 -4.30 11.93
C GLU A 137 -8.72 -4.83 13.28
N ASN A 138 -9.93 -5.37 13.31
CA ASN A 138 -10.58 -5.83 14.54
C ASN A 138 -10.31 -7.29 14.88
N THR A 139 -9.53 -8.00 14.08
CA THR A 139 -9.12 -9.38 14.38
C THR A 139 -7.95 -9.37 15.35
N GLU A 140 -8.01 -10.25 16.36
CA GLU A 140 -6.88 -10.44 17.27
C GLU A 140 -5.84 -11.34 16.61
N PHE A 141 -4.64 -10.80 16.41
CA PHE A 141 -3.52 -11.53 15.85
C PHE A 141 -2.43 -11.74 16.90
N GLU A 142 -1.63 -12.78 16.72
CA GLU A 142 -0.37 -12.91 17.44
C GLU A 142 0.61 -11.88 16.87
N ILE A 143 1.10 -10.99 17.74
CA ILE A 143 1.96 -9.87 17.36
C ILE A 143 3.39 -10.17 17.79
N ASP A 144 4.33 -9.98 16.86
CA ASP A 144 5.76 -10.13 17.11
C ASP A 144 6.37 -8.85 17.69
N ASN A 145 5.89 -7.69 17.21
CA ASN A 145 6.30 -6.37 17.70
C ASN A 145 5.09 -5.48 17.87
N GLU A 146 4.67 -5.24 19.12
CA GLU A 146 3.48 -4.47 19.42
C GLU A 146 3.59 -2.99 19.07
N VAL A 147 4.81 -2.43 19.07
CA VAL A 147 5.02 -1.02 18.72
C VAL A 147 4.64 -0.77 17.26
N TYR A 148 5.00 -1.68 16.36
CA TYR A 148 4.72 -1.55 14.93
C TYR A 148 3.51 -2.36 14.47
N GLY A 149 3.03 -3.30 15.28
CA GLY A 149 1.93 -4.19 14.88
C GLY A 149 2.36 -5.31 13.92
N THR A 150 3.65 -5.69 13.96
CA THR A 150 4.17 -6.76 13.11
C THR A 150 3.58 -8.10 13.51
N LEU A 151 2.96 -8.80 12.55
CA LEU A 151 2.30 -10.08 12.77
C LEU A 151 3.31 -11.22 12.84
N LYS A 152 3.10 -12.18 13.77
CA LYS A 152 3.90 -13.42 13.78
C LYS A 152 3.64 -14.25 12.53
N LYS A 153 2.38 -14.29 12.06
CA LYS A 153 1.99 -14.96 10.84
C LYS A 153 1.37 -13.92 9.91
N PRO A 154 2.11 -13.46 8.89
CA PRO A 154 1.55 -12.53 7.91
C PRO A 154 0.29 -13.08 7.25
N LEU A 155 -0.64 -12.18 6.88
CA LEU A 155 -1.77 -12.54 6.05
C LEU A 155 -1.31 -12.72 4.62
N THR A 156 -2.04 -13.51 3.84
CA THR A 156 -1.71 -13.74 2.43
C THR A 156 -2.61 -12.90 1.54
N ILE A 157 -1.99 -12.16 0.62
CA ILE A 157 -2.66 -11.59 -0.55
C ILE A 157 -2.70 -12.71 -1.58
N GLU A 158 -3.87 -13.31 -1.79
CA GLU A 158 -3.99 -14.42 -2.72
C GLU A 158 -3.76 -13.99 -4.16
N LYS A 159 -4.31 -12.83 -4.52
CA LYS A 159 -4.29 -12.32 -5.87
C LYS A 159 -4.55 -10.82 -5.90
N ALA A 160 -3.92 -10.15 -6.85
CA ALA A 160 -4.24 -8.76 -7.19
C ALA A 160 -4.37 -8.64 -8.72
N THR A 161 -5.42 -7.97 -9.17
CA THR A 161 -5.68 -7.70 -10.57
C THR A 161 -5.96 -6.22 -10.76
N VAL A 162 -5.77 -5.70 -11.97
CA VAL A 162 -6.01 -4.29 -12.26
C VAL A 162 -6.82 -4.13 -13.54
N ASP A 163 -7.82 -3.24 -13.47
CA ASP A 163 -8.49 -2.68 -14.64
C ASP A 163 -7.83 -1.34 -14.96
N THR A 164 -7.04 -1.31 -16.03
CA THR A 164 -6.28 -0.11 -16.43
C THR A 164 -7.13 0.88 -17.21
N LYS A 165 -8.39 0.56 -17.51
CA LYS A 165 -9.28 1.39 -18.34
C LYS A 165 -8.68 1.68 -19.73
N GLY A 166 -7.88 0.76 -20.24
CA GLY A 166 -7.25 0.88 -21.56
C GLY A 166 -5.96 1.68 -21.61
N TYR A 167 -5.47 2.19 -20.48
CA TYR A 167 -4.19 2.91 -20.43
C TYR A 167 -3.01 1.97 -20.22
N THR A 168 -1.87 2.34 -20.79
CA THR A 168 -0.60 1.65 -20.57
C THR A 168 0.26 2.51 -19.64
N TYR A 169 0.78 1.90 -18.58
CA TYR A 169 1.60 2.57 -17.59
C TYR A 169 3.05 2.12 -17.72
N LYS A 170 3.97 3.07 -17.61
CA LYS A 170 5.41 2.80 -17.69
C LYS A 170 6.10 3.40 -16.47
N VAL A 171 6.70 2.54 -15.65
CA VAL A 171 7.39 2.96 -14.44
C VAL A 171 8.81 3.43 -14.77
N THR A 172 9.24 4.51 -14.10
CA THR A 172 10.62 4.98 -14.09
C THR A 172 11.27 4.50 -12.78
N LYS A 173 12.26 3.62 -12.89
CA LYS A 173 12.98 3.04 -11.75
C LYS A 173 14.21 3.86 -11.42
N LYS A 174 14.59 3.84 -10.16
CA LYS A 174 15.87 4.38 -9.72
C LYS A 174 16.95 3.30 -9.65
#